data_cfc3a743888b54e3b4986a8450fb75fb
#
_entry.id   cfc3a743888b54e3b4986a8450fb75fb
#
_cell.length_a   1.000
_cell.length_b   1.000
_cell.length_c   1.000
_cell.angle_alpha   90.00
_cell.angle_beta   90.00
_cell.angle_gamma   90.00
#
_symmetry.space_group_name_H-M   'P 1'
#
loop_
_entity.id
_entity.type
_entity.pdbx_description
1 polymer ?
#
loop_
_entity_poly.entity_id
_entity_poly.type
_entity_poly.pdbx_seq_one_letter_code
_entity_poly.pdbx_strand_id
1 'polypeptide(L)'
;MIPISANSTTINKVMLFNLLNELGYKDIKDYQSKNGLVADGLFGIRSYTTLYNQLLKIVNMNFEGYYFKEVHPKKQIIWHHSAGWDNARGMFEWWKSDGKTHVATSIGITDDGIISKGFDESFWAASIGCDAKTFTSNNIPLIWNSTKTMVMNNTLLDQASVCMEICNWGNLIEKNGNLYSWADAKVPREKAVELNYKTYKYFEKYTDAEVKATKYWTLLNAIRFNIPLTYNYEDMFKVSKKALSGQAGLYTHNSYRFDKSDVSPQESIIQAAKELELYMK
;
A
#
# COMPACT_ATOMS: atom_id res chain seq x y z
N MET A 1 -16.33 -8.76 -1.45
CA MET A 1 -16.07 -7.66 -2.40
C MET A 1 -17.29 -6.76 -2.41
N ILE A 2 -17.13 -5.48 -1.99
CA ILE A 2 -18.22 -4.53 -2.10
C ILE A 2 -18.38 -4.19 -3.56
N PRO A 3 -19.59 -4.25 -4.10
CA PRO A 3 -19.80 -3.92 -5.51
C PRO A 3 -19.37 -2.47 -5.76
N ILE A 4 -18.49 -2.27 -6.72
CA ILE A 4 -18.42 -0.98 -7.41
C ILE A 4 -19.75 -0.90 -8.14
N SER A 5 -20.71 -0.12 -7.59
CA SER A 5 -22.01 0.01 -8.23
C SER A 5 -21.83 0.70 -9.58
N ALA A 6 -22.65 0.33 -10.57
CA ALA A 6 -22.63 0.96 -11.90
C ALA A 6 -22.82 2.49 -11.86
N ASN A 7 -23.34 3.01 -10.75
CA ASN A 7 -23.54 4.44 -10.46
C ASN A 7 -22.60 4.97 -9.40
N SER A 8 -21.43 4.32 -9.18
CA SER A 8 -20.48 4.76 -8.17
C SER A 8 -19.93 6.15 -8.52
N THR A 9 -20.40 7.15 -7.80
CA THR A 9 -19.83 8.52 -7.79
C THR A 9 -18.43 8.54 -7.16
N THR A 10 -17.95 7.41 -6.64
CA THR A 10 -16.70 7.28 -5.91
C THR A 10 -15.48 6.96 -6.79
N ILE A 11 -15.67 6.38 -7.98
CA ILE A 11 -14.55 6.05 -8.88
C ILE A 11 -13.91 7.32 -9.44
N ASN A 12 -12.59 7.41 -9.36
CA ASN A 12 -11.86 8.50 -10.01
C ASN A 12 -11.80 8.28 -11.52
N LYS A 13 -12.67 8.99 -12.24
CA LYS A 13 -12.80 8.85 -13.69
C LYS A 13 -11.59 9.39 -14.46
N VAL A 14 -10.92 10.43 -13.96
CA VAL A 14 -9.72 11.00 -14.61
C VAL A 14 -8.60 9.98 -14.60
N MET A 15 -8.27 9.43 -13.43
CA MET A 15 -7.23 8.38 -13.32
C MET A 15 -7.57 7.15 -14.16
N LEU A 16 -8.83 6.71 -14.15
CA LEU A 16 -9.28 5.59 -14.97
C LEU A 16 -9.08 5.86 -16.47
N PHE A 17 -9.48 7.03 -16.94
CA PHE A 17 -9.34 7.40 -18.33
C PHE A 17 -7.87 7.45 -18.76
N ASN A 18 -7.01 8.04 -17.96
CA ASN A 18 -5.57 8.11 -18.22
C ASN A 18 -4.93 6.72 -18.25
N LEU A 19 -5.32 5.82 -17.32
CA LEU A 19 -4.86 4.43 -17.34
C LEU A 19 -5.33 3.69 -18.59
N LEU A 20 -6.59 3.81 -18.98
CA LEU A 20 -7.12 3.17 -20.19
C LEU A 20 -6.41 3.68 -21.46
N ASN A 21 -6.13 4.98 -21.55
CA ASN A 21 -5.37 5.56 -22.67
C ASN A 21 -3.92 5.02 -22.72
N GLU A 22 -3.22 4.92 -21.59
CA GLU A 22 -1.90 4.30 -21.51
C GLU A 22 -1.90 2.86 -22.05
N LEU A 23 -2.98 2.12 -21.73
CA LEU A 23 -3.17 0.74 -22.19
C LEU A 23 -3.68 0.63 -23.65
N GLY A 24 -3.84 1.75 -24.37
CA GLY A 24 -4.26 1.78 -25.78
C GLY A 24 -5.77 1.67 -26.00
N TYR A 25 -6.57 1.92 -24.97
CA TYR A 25 -8.04 1.98 -25.09
C TYR A 25 -8.51 3.43 -25.24
N LYS A 26 -9.49 3.64 -26.12
CA LYS A 26 -10.06 4.98 -26.40
C LYS A 26 -10.95 5.48 -25.26
N ASP A 27 -11.73 4.58 -24.68
CA ASP A 27 -12.68 4.83 -23.61
C ASP A 27 -13.12 3.53 -22.92
N ILE A 28 -14.05 3.62 -21.98
CA ILE A 28 -14.56 2.46 -21.23
C ILE A 28 -15.26 1.46 -22.17
N LYS A 29 -15.99 1.91 -23.18
CA LYS A 29 -16.70 1.00 -24.12
C LYS A 29 -15.72 0.25 -25.01
N ASP A 30 -14.68 0.92 -25.50
CA ASP A 30 -13.60 0.28 -26.26
C ASP A 30 -12.87 -0.77 -25.41
N TYR A 31 -12.55 -0.43 -24.15
CA TYR A 31 -11.97 -1.37 -23.18
C TYR A 31 -12.90 -2.59 -22.98
N GLN A 32 -14.17 -2.36 -22.69
CA GLN A 32 -15.15 -3.43 -22.46
C GLN A 32 -15.29 -4.34 -23.67
N SER A 33 -15.45 -3.77 -24.86
CA SER A 33 -15.59 -4.51 -26.12
C SER A 33 -14.37 -5.40 -26.40
N LYS A 34 -13.16 -4.84 -26.28
CA LYS A 34 -11.91 -5.57 -26.52
C LYS A 34 -11.63 -6.67 -25.49
N ASN A 35 -12.26 -6.60 -24.31
CA ASN A 35 -12.10 -7.59 -23.23
C ASN A 35 -13.32 -8.51 -23.06
N GLY A 36 -14.23 -8.57 -24.04
CA GLY A 36 -15.38 -9.48 -24.03
C GLY A 36 -16.44 -9.14 -22.96
N LEU A 37 -16.49 -7.87 -22.54
CA LEU A 37 -17.48 -7.37 -21.60
C LEU A 37 -18.64 -6.68 -22.34
N VAL A 38 -19.77 -6.47 -21.66
CA VAL A 38 -20.86 -5.65 -22.19
C VAL A 38 -20.38 -4.21 -22.29
N ALA A 39 -20.36 -3.65 -23.51
CA ALA A 39 -19.87 -2.32 -23.80
C ALA A 39 -20.91 -1.22 -23.49
N ASP A 40 -21.38 -1.17 -22.24
CA ASP A 40 -22.36 -0.19 -21.75
C ASP A 40 -21.74 1.18 -21.37
N GLY A 41 -20.43 1.25 -21.25
CA GLY A 41 -19.71 2.45 -20.81
C GLY A 41 -19.72 2.66 -19.29
N LEU A 42 -20.22 1.68 -18.52
CA LEU A 42 -20.27 1.74 -17.06
C LEU A 42 -19.12 0.92 -16.49
N PHE A 43 -18.17 1.58 -15.81
CA PHE A 43 -17.03 0.89 -15.20
C PHE A 43 -17.43 0.27 -13.85
N GLY A 44 -18.15 -0.85 -13.92
CA GLY A 44 -18.59 -1.62 -12.76
C GLY A 44 -17.56 -2.66 -12.30
N ILE A 45 -18.01 -3.54 -11.37
CA ILE A 45 -17.15 -4.55 -10.74
C ILE A 45 -16.52 -5.51 -11.77
N ARG A 46 -17.23 -5.89 -12.82
CA ARG A 46 -16.68 -6.78 -13.86
C ARG A 46 -15.53 -6.11 -14.61
N SER A 47 -15.72 -4.86 -15.06
CA SER A 47 -14.66 -4.09 -15.74
C SER A 47 -13.45 -3.89 -14.82
N TYR A 48 -13.69 -3.54 -13.56
CA TYR A 48 -12.62 -3.39 -12.57
C TYR A 48 -11.85 -4.70 -12.34
N THR A 49 -12.55 -5.82 -12.10
CA THR A 49 -11.92 -7.12 -11.86
C THR A 49 -11.11 -7.59 -13.07
N THR A 50 -11.63 -7.38 -14.29
CA THR A 50 -10.91 -7.71 -15.52
C THR A 50 -9.63 -6.88 -15.66
N LEU A 51 -9.70 -5.58 -15.43
CA LEU A 51 -8.54 -4.69 -15.47
C LEU A 51 -7.51 -5.03 -14.36
N TYR A 52 -8.00 -5.31 -13.16
CA TYR A 52 -7.18 -5.72 -12.02
C TYR A 52 -6.38 -6.99 -12.34
N ASN A 53 -7.03 -8.02 -12.88
CA ASN A 53 -6.38 -9.29 -13.25
C ASN A 53 -5.50 -9.17 -14.51
N GLN A 54 -5.75 -8.20 -15.39
CA GLN A 54 -4.92 -7.92 -16.55
C GLN A 54 -3.57 -7.29 -16.16
N LEU A 55 -3.58 -6.43 -15.15
CA LEU A 55 -2.39 -5.66 -14.75
C LEU A 55 -1.57 -6.34 -13.64
N LEU A 56 -2.19 -7.20 -12.84
CA LEU A 56 -1.60 -7.77 -11.63
C LEU A 56 -1.68 -9.30 -11.64
N LYS A 57 -0.62 -9.95 -11.19
CA LYS A 57 -0.58 -11.39 -10.94
C LYS A 57 -0.98 -11.66 -9.49
N ILE A 58 -2.18 -12.19 -9.27
CA ILE A 58 -2.74 -12.35 -7.91
C ILE A 58 -2.81 -13.82 -7.52
N VAL A 59 -2.35 -14.11 -6.31
CA VAL A 59 -2.55 -15.39 -5.60
C VAL A 59 -3.36 -15.10 -4.34
N ASN A 60 -4.54 -15.69 -4.23
CA ASN A 60 -5.37 -15.52 -3.05
C ASN A 60 -4.86 -16.40 -1.91
N MET A 61 -4.79 -15.82 -0.72
CA MET A 61 -4.37 -16.49 0.51
C MET A 61 -5.58 -16.82 1.37
N ASN A 62 -5.53 -17.94 2.09
CA ASN A 62 -6.54 -18.23 3.12
C ASN A 62 -6.18 -17.44 4.40
N PHE A 63 -6.77 -16.25 4.56
CA PHE A 63 -6.48 -15.33 5.66
C PHE A 63 -7.74 -14.93 6.46
N GLU A 64 -8.85 -15.67 6.29
CA GLU A 64 -10.12 -15.42 6.99
C GLU A 64 -9.93 -15.50 8.52
N GLY A 65 -10.54 -14.55 9.23
CA GLY A 65 -10.44 -14.45 10.70
C GLY A 65 -9.25 -13.62 11.22
N TYR A 66 -8.36 -13.14 10.34
CA TYR A 66 -7.17 -12.35 10.73
C TYR A 66 -7.22 -10.89 10.30
N TYR A 67 -8.39 -10.42 9.90
CA TYR A 67 -8.69 -9.02 9.55
C TYR A 67 -10.12 -8.69 9.97
N PHE A 68 -10.46 -7.41 10.02
CA PHE A 68 -11.81 -6.95 10.32
C PHE A 68 -12.63 -6.85 9.03
N LYS A 69 -13.70 -7.66 8.94
CA LYS A 69 -14.60 -7.71 7.79
C LYS A 69 -15.65 -6.58 7.86
N GLU A 70 -15.13 -5.39 8.12
CA GLU A 70 -15.91 -4.16 8.23
C GLU A 70 -15.50 -3.20 7.12
N VAL A 71 -16.46 -2.46 6.60
CA VAL A 71 -16.24 -1.53 5.52
C VAL A 71 -16.27 -0.10 6.02
N HIS A 72 -15.19 0.60 5.74
CA HIS A 72 -15.08 2.03 6.05
C HIS A 72 -14.68 2.81 4.80
N PRO A 73 -15.05 4.11 4.69
CA PRO A 73 -14.57 4.97 3.62
C PRO A 73 -13.04 5.03 3.61
N LYS A 74 -12.43 4.63 2.49
CA LYS A 74 -10.97 4.67 2.33
C LYS A 74 -10.53 6.05 1.87
N LYS A 75 -9.47 6.57 2.50
CA LYS A 75 -8.90 7.90 2.24
C LYS A 75 -7.41 7.84 1.98
N GLN A 76 -6.71 6.83 2.48
CA GLN A 76 -5.26 6.76 2.43
C GLN A 76 -4.80 5.43 1.82
N ILE A 77 -3.73 5.47 1.02
CA ILE A 77 -2.99 4.29 0.60
C ILE A 77 -1.64 4.36 1.30
N ILE A 78 -1.24 3.26 1.94
CA ILE A 78 0.00 3.21 2.72
C ILE A 78 0.88 2.09 2.20
N TRP A 79 2.10 2.44 1.83
CA TRP A 79 3.14 1.50 1.44
C TRP A 79 3.98 1.11 2.65
N HIS A 80 4.15 -0.19 2.83
CA HIS A 80 5.07 -0.79 3.79
C HIS A 80 6.08 -1.70 3.08
N HIS A 81 7.16 -2.08 3.77
CA HIS A 81 7.91 -3.28 3.44
C HIS A 81 7.99 -4.19 4.67
N SER A 82 8.00 -5.49 4.42
CA SER A 82 7.81 -6.51 5.45
C SER A 82 8.97 -6.62 6.46
N ALA A 83 10.12 -6.01 6.16
CA ALA A 83 11.39 -6.27 6.85
C ALA A 83 11.69 -7.79 6.93
N GLY A 84 11.32 -8.53 5.90
CA GLY A 84 11.38 -9.98 5.82
C GLY A 84 11.83 -10.45 4.44
N TRP A 85 11.84 -11.77 4.26
CA TRP A 85 12.27 -12.43 3.04
C TRP A 85 11.30 -12.19 1.90
N ASP A 86 11.75 -12.47 0.70
CA ASP A 86 10.90 -12.54 -0.50
C ASP A 86 9.90 -13.72 -0.42
N ASN A 87 8.96 -13.61 0.52
CA ASN A 87 7.98 -14.67 0.81
C ASN A 87 6.68 -14.11 1.39
N ALA A 88 5.83 -13.56 0.54
CA ALA A 88 4.54 -13.03 0.96
C ALA A 88 3.64 -14.08 1.63
N ARG A 89 3.68 -15.35 1.18
CA ARG A 89 2.93 -16.44 1.82
C ARG A 89 3.41 -16.67 3.25
N GLY A 90 4.72 -16.76 3.46
CA GLY A 90 5.32 -16.92 4.80
C GLY A 90 4.99 -15.75 5.71
N MET A 91 4.93 -14.53 5.19
CA MET A 91 4.50 -13.35 5.94
C MET A 91 3.05 -13.49 6.45
N PHE A 92 2.11 -13.91 5.60
CA PHE A 92 0.72 -14.16 6.04
C PHE A 92 0.64 -15.30 7.07
N GLU A 93 1.39 -16.37 6.91
CA GLU A 93 1.42 -17.47 7.89
C GLU A 93 2.04 -17.01 9.23
N TRP A 94 3.04 -16.13 9.19
CA TRP A 94 3.61 -15.54 10.39
C TRP A 94 2.57 -14.67 11.13
N TRP A 95 1.84 -13.81 10.44
CA TRP A 95 0.76 -13.01 11.07
C TRP A 95 -0.34 -13.87 11.72
N LYS A 96 -0.63 -15.06 11.17
CA LYS A 96 -1.54 -16.00 11.82
C LYS A 96 -0.97 -16.58 13.11
N SER A 97 0.32 -16.76 13.20
CA SER A 97 1.00 -17.49 14.27
C SER A 97 1.59 -16.62 15.37
N ASP A 98 1.76 -15.31 15.17
CA ASP A 98 2.46 -14.42 16.11
C ASP A 98 1.66 -14.09 17.39
N GLY A 99 0.44 -14.60 17.52
CA GLY A 99 -0.47 -14.39 18.65
C GLY A 99 -1.14 -13.00 18.69
N LYS A 100 -0.83 -12.13 17.73
CA LYS A 100 -1.50 -10.84 17.55
C LYS A 100 -2.63 -10.99 16.55
N THR A 101 -3.85 -10.77 17.00
CA THR A 101 -5.01 -10.81 16.12
C THR A 101 -5.13 -9.54 15.28
N HIS A 102 -5.45 -9.69 14.00
CA HIS A 102 -5.78 -8.59 13.08
C HIS A 102 -4.64 -7.58 12.83
N VAL A 103 -3.37 -8.01 12.96
CA VAL A 103 -2.21 -7.23 12.52
C VAL A 103 -1.79 -7.73 11.14
N ALA A 104 -2.04 -6.95 10.10
CA ALA A 104 -1.74 -7.33 8.71
C ALA A 104 -1.91 -6.16 7.74
N THR A 105 -1.46 -6.37 6.49
CA THR A 105 -1.88 -5.58 5.33
C THR A 105 -2.69 -6.45 4.36
N SER A 106 -3.41 -5.83 3.42
CA SER A 106 -4.31 -6.57 2.51
C SER A 106 -3.56 -7.46 1.54
N ILE A 107 -2.35 -7.07 1.14
CA ILE A 107 -1.51 -7.80 0.18
C ILE A 107 -0.03 -7.79 0.60
N GLY A 108 0.71 -8.77 0.05
CA GLY A 108 2.17 -8.76 0.01
C GLY A 108 2.65 -8.95 -1.43
N ILE A 109 3.72 -8.25 -1.84
CA ILE A 109 4.32 -8.28 -3.18
C ILE A 109 5.70 -8.90 -3.08
N THR A 110 6.00 -9.92 -3.91
CA THR A 110 7.30 -10.59 -3.98
C THR A 110 8.21 -10.00 -5.06
N ASP A 111 9.51 -10.32 -5.04
CA ASP A 111 10.57 -9.84 -5.96
C ASP A 111 10.17 -9.95 -7.44
N ASP A 112 9.36 -10.92 -7.81
CA ASP A 112 8.84 -11.15 -9.17
C ASP A 112 7.52 -10.40 -9.49
N GLY A 113 7.06 -9.57 -8.55
CA GLY A 113 5.84 -8.78 -8.68
C GLY A 113 4.54 -9.57 -8.51
N ILE A 114 4.61 -10.81 -8.02
CA ILE A 114 3.40 -11.58 -7.67
C ILE A 114 2.81 -11.03 -6.38
N ILE A 115 1.50 -10.82 -6.39
CA ILE A 115 0.73 -10.32 -5.26
C ILE A 115 0.04 -11.48 -4.55
N SER A 116 0.42 -11.74 -3.30
CA SER A 116 -0.37 -12.56 -2.39
C SER A 116 -1.43 -11.70 -1.72
N LYS A 117 -2.71 -12.05 -1.91
CA LYS A 117 -3.84 -11.29 -1.39
C LYS A 117 -4.52 -12.02 -0.24
N GLY A 118 -4.49 -11.41 0.95
CA GLY A 118 -5.11 -11.94 2.16
C GLY A 118 -6.60 -11.59 2.28
N PHE A 119 -6.96 -10.35 1.94
CA PHE A 119 -8.35 -9.87 2.03
C PHE A 119 -8.62 -8.73 1.05
N ASP A 120 -9.90 -8.39 0.88
CA ASP A 120 -10.30 -7.28 0.02
C ASP A 120 -9.93 -5.93 0.65
N GLU A 121 -9.43 -5.02 -0.15
CA GLU A 121 -8.92 -3.70 0.27
C GLU A 121 -10.02 -2.79 0.86
N SER A 122 -11.29 -3.15 0.76
CA SER A 122 -12.39 -2.47 1.46
C SER A 122 -12.45 -2.78 2.95
N PHE A 123 -11.88 -3.92 3.36
CA PHE A 123 -11.74 -4.32 4.77
C PHE A 123 -10.50 -3.67 5.39
N TRP A 124 -10.19 -3.99 6.63
CA TRP A 124 -9.05 -3.39 7.32
C TRP A 124 -8.40 -4.34 8.33
N ALA A 125 -7.16 -4.06 8.65
CA ALA A 125 -6.41 -4.67 9.74
C ALA A 125 -5.49 -3.62 10.34
N ALA A 126 -4.98 -3.85 11.54
CA ALA A 126 -4.02 -2.96 12.18
C ALA A 126 -2.66 -3.04 11.47
N SER A 127 -2.15 -1.93 10.98
CA SER A 127 -0.88 -1.88 10.24
C SER A 127 -0.03 -0.65 10.57
N ILE A 128 -0.64 0.43 11.06
CA ILE A 128 0.03 1.72 11.28
C ILE A 128 0.76 1.75 12.62
N GLY A 129 0.09 1.37 13.70
CA GLY A 129 0.70 1.21 15.03
C GLY A 129 1.16 2.52 15.69
N CYS A 130 0.47 3.64 15.48
CA CYS A 130 0.74 4.90 16.16
C CYS A 130 0.25 4.89 17.61
N ASP A 131 1.06 5.43 18.51
CA ASP A 131 0.67 5.68 19.90
C ASP A 131 0.10 7.09 20.11
N ALA A 132 -0.48 7.33 21.27
CA ALA A 132 -1.08 8.62 21.63
C ALA A 132 -0.03 9.76 21.61
N LYS A 133 1.23 9.47 21.96
CA LYS A 133 2.32 10.44 21.98
C LYS A 133 2.66 10.94 20.58
N THR A 134 2.63 10.05 19.58
CA THR A 134 2.84 10.43 18.18
C THR A 134 1.85 11.50 17.74
N PHE A 135 0.57 11.33 18.06
CA PHE A 135 -0.46 12.32 17.73
C PHE A 135 -0.26 13.65 18.44
N THR A 136 -0.08 13.62 19.77
CA THR A 136 0.08 14.85 20.56
C THR A 136 1.34 15.63 20.22
N SER A 137 2.47 14.95 19.97
CA SER A 137 3.73 15.57 19.55
C SER A 137 3.64 16.27 18.19
N ASN A 138 2.68 15.89 17.37
CA ASN A 138 2.40 16.51 16.07
C ASN A 138 1.19 17.46 16.09
N ASN A 139 0.72 17.85 17.28
CA ASN A 139 -0.44 18.72 17.48
C ASN A 139 -1.73 18.16 16.83
N ILE A 140 -1.92 16.84 16.88
CA ILE A 140 -3.14 16.17 16.47
C ILE A 140 -3.96 15.88 17.74
N PRO A 141 -5.20 16.35 17.84
CA PRO A 141 -6.07 16.06 18.96
C PRO A 141 -6.33 14.56 19.12
N LEU A 142 -6.37 14.09 20.37
CA LEU A 142 -6.75 12.71 20.65
C LEU A 142 -8.27 12.54 20.53
N ILE A 143 -8.65 11.51 19.80
CA ILE A 143 -10.05 11.08 19.67
C ILE A 143 -10.24 9.89 20.61
N TRP A 144 -11.18 10.00 21.50
CA TRP A 144 -11.48 8.98 22.51
C TRP A 144 -12.72 8.18 22.11
N ASN A 145 -12.77 6.91 22.49
CA ASN A 145 -14.00 6.13 22.41
C ASN A 145 -15.10 6.73 23.31
N SER A 146 -16.32 6.23 23.19
CA SER A 146 -17.49 6.75 23.93
C SER A 146 -17.34 6.73 25.47
N THR A 147 -16.56 5.78 25.98
CA THR A 147 -16.28 5.63 27.43
C THR A 147 -15.02 6.40 27.89
N LYS A 148 -14.32 7.07 26.99
CA LYS A 148 -13.04 7.77 27.23
C LYS A 148 -11.94 6.89 27.84
N THR A 149 -11.95 5.61 27.54
CA THR A 149 -10.98 4.63 28.03
C THR A 149 -9.90 4.27 27.01
N MET A 150 -10.13 4.55 25.71
CA MET A 150 -9.21 4.20 24.62
C MET A 150 -9.10 5.32 23.60
N VAL A 151 -7.86 5.61 23.18
CA VAL A 151 -7.57 6.54 22.06
C VAL A 151 -7.82 5.83 20.75
N MET A 152 -8.67 6.41 19.91
CA MET A 152 -9.16 5.82 18.65
C MET A 152 -8.39 6.26 17.42
N ASN A 153 -7.50 7.26 17.50
CA ASN A 153 -6.83 7.84 16.34
C ASN A 153 -6.20 6.78 15.42
N ASN A 154 -5.43 5.85 15.99
CA ASN A 154 -4.78 4.80 15.20
C ASN A 154 -5.81 3.88 14.52
N THR A 155 -6.81 3.42 15.25
CA THR A 155 -7.89 2.57 14.71
C THR A 155 -8.63 3.26 13.57
N LEU A 156 -8.94 4.55 13.70
CA LEU A 156 -9.60 5.32 12.64
C LEU A 156 -8.72 5.48 11.40
N LEU A 157 -7.41 5.60 11.57
CA LEU A 157 -6.47 5.61 10.44
C LEU A 157 -6.40 4.25 9.76
N ASP A 158 -6.27 3.14 10.51
CA ASP A 158 -6.28 1.78 9.95
C ASP A 158 -7.58 1.51 9.18
N GLN A 159 -8.74 1.89 9.72
CA GLN A 159 -10.04 1.78 9.06
C GLN A 159 -10.12 2.56 7.75
N ALA A 160 -9.54 3.77 7.73
CA ALA A 160 -9.56 4.66 6.56
C ALA A 160 -8.45 4.38 5.55
N SER A 161 -7.59 3.39 5.80
CA SER A 161 -6.42 3.10 4.96
C SER A 161 -6.57 1.81 4.15
N VAL A 162 -5.85 1.77 3.03
CA VAL A 162 -5.56 0.58 2.23
C VAL A 162 -4.06 0.36 2.30
N CYS A 163 -3.64 -0.75 2.91
CA CYS A 163 -2.23 -1.00 3.22
C CYS A 163 -1.70 -2.22 2.46
N MET A 164 -0.42 -2.15 2.05
CA MET A 164 0.30 -3.21 1.37
C MET A 164 1.69 -3.40 1.95
N GLU A 165 2.27 -4.59 1.78
CA GLU A 165 3.68 -4.88 2.04
C GLU A 165 4.43 -5.19 0.75
N ILE A 166 5.65 -4.66 0.61
CA ILE A 166 6.64 -5.18 -0.32
C ILE A 166 7.52 -6.17 0.46
N CYS A 167 7.71 -7.38 -0.04
CA CYS A 167 8.55 -8.40 0.60
C CYS A 167 10.02 -8.05 0.44
N ASN A 168 10.57 -7.29 1.37
CA ASN A 168 11.90 -6.70 1.29
C ASN A 168 12.48 -6.56 2.69
N TRP A 169 13.79 -6.82 2.85
CA TRP A 169 14.47 -6.71 4.15
C TRP A 169 14.56 -5.27 4.66
N GLY A 170 14.44 -4.30 3.77
CA GLY A 170 14.59 -2.89 4.12
C GLY A 170 16.03 -2.53 4.42
N ASN A 171 16.29 -1.96 5.61
CA ASN A 171 17.63 -1.54 6.01
C ASN A 171 18.57 -2.72 6.27
N LEU A 172 19.83 -2.55 5.86
CA LEU A 172 20.88 -3.54 5.97
C LEU A 172 22.02 -3.04 6.85
N ILE A 173 22.67 -3.98 7.54
CA ILE A 173 23.80 -3.73 8.44
C ILE A 173 25.08 -4.26 7.77
N GLU A 174 26.10 -3.44 7.64
CA GLU A 174 27.40 -3.86 7.14
C GLU A 174 28.24 -4.47 8.28
N LYS A 175 28.70 -5.72 8.08
CA LYS A 175 29.60 -6.45 8.99
C LYS A 175 30.72 -7.07 8.16
N ASN A 176 31.98 -6.67 8.43
CA ASN A 176 33.17 -7.19 7.73
C ASN A 176 33.04 -7.17 6.19
N GLY A 177 32.56 -6.06 5.64
CA GLY A 177 32.41 -5.88 4.19
C GLY A 177 31.21 -6.61 3.55
N ASN A 178 30.41 -7.35 4.33
CA ASN A 178 29.18 -8.01 3.88
C ASN A 178 27.95 -7.29 4.45
N LEU A 179 26.83 -7.40 3.74
CA LEU A 179 25.56 -6.83 4.16
C LEU A 179 24.62 -7.90 4.72
N TYR A 180 23.96 -7.57 5.81
CA TYR A 180 23.05 -8.46 6.52
C TYR A 180 21.74 -7.74 6.85
N SER A 181 20.64 -8.48 6.84
CA SER A 181 19.37 -8.03 7.42
C SER A 181 19.44 -7.99 8.95
N TRP A 182 18.41 -7.46 9.58
CA TRP A 182 18.26 -7.51 11.04
C TRP A 182 18.20 -8.94 11.59
N ALA A 183 17.76 -9.92 10.78
CA ALA A 183 17.69 -11.35 11.12
C ALA A 183 18.97 -12.13 10.72
N ASP A 184 20.10 -11.42 10.52
CA ASP A 184 21.39 -12.00 10.10
C ASP A 184 21.36 -12.75 8.75
N ALA A 185 20.33 -12.57 7.93
CA ALA A 185 20.35 -13.08 6.56
C ALA A 185 21.32 -12.23 5.73
N LYS A 186 22.27 -12.91 5.05
CA LYS A 186 23.23 -12.23 4.17
C LYS A 186 22.54 -11.79 2.88
N VAL A 187 22.69 -10.52 2.54
CA VAL A 187 22.15 -9.93 1.30
C VAL A 187 23.31 -9.62 0.35
N PRO A 188 23.28 -10.14 -0.89
CA PRO A 188 24.29 -9.83 -1.90
C PRO A 188 24.38 -8.33 -2.17
N ARG A 189 25.61 -7.82 -2.34
CA ARG A 189 25.81 -6.38 -2.49
C ARG A 189 25.16 -5.79 -3.76
N GLU A 190 25.03 -6.57 -4.80
CA GLU A 190 24.29 -6.20 -6.03
C GLU A 190 22.78 -6.01 -5.80
N LYS A 191 22.23 -6.68 -4.79
CA LYS A 191 20.84 -6.48 -4.33
C LYS A 191 20.68 -5.32 -3.36
N ALA A 192 21.73 -4.57 -3.04
CA ALA A 192 21.69 -3.46 -2.11
C ALA A 192 21.94 -2.11 -2.77
N VAL A 193 21.42 -1.06 -2.16
CA VAL A 193 21.67 0.34 -2.53
C VAL A 193 22.21 1.10 -1.32
N GLU A 194 23.18 1.97 -1.55
CA GLU A 194 23.63 2.97 -0.57
C GLU A 194 22.71 4.19 -0.65
N LEU A 195 21.94 4.43 0.40
CA LEU A 195 20.90 5.46 0.42
C LEU A 195 21.12 6.54 1.49
N ASN A 196 21.76 6.20 2.62
CA ASN A 196 21.94 7.08 3.77
C ASN A 196 20.63 7.69 4.27
N TYR A 197 19.65 6.83 4.56
CA TYR A 197 18.33 7.24 5.01
C TYR A 197 18.13 6.89 6.48
N LYS A 198 17.68 7.87 7.29
CA LYS A 198 17.63 7.78 8.75
C LYS A 198 19.02 7.41 9.32
N THR A 199 19.12 6.35 10.10
CA THR A 199 20.39 5.88 10.71
C THR A 199 21.08 4.78 9.90
N TYR A 200 20.52 4.39 8.76
CA TYR A 200 21.00 3.28 7.96
C TYR A 200 21.66 3.75 6.67
N LYS A 201 22.77 3.11 6.34
CA LYS A 201 23.54 3.42 5.13
C LYS A 201 23.05 2.61 3.92
N TYR A 202 22.70 1.35 4.12
CA TYR A 202 22.34 0.43 3.05
C TYR A 202 20.92 -0.08 3.21
N PHE A 203 20.26 -0.31 2.06
CA PHE A 203 18.93 -0.90 1.95
C PHE A 203 18.92 -1.97 0.88
N GLU A 204 18.09 -3.00 1.01
CA GLU A 204 17.80 -3.89 -0.10
C GLU A 204 17.06 -3.12 -1.19
N LYS A 205 17.45 -3.38 -2.46
CA LYS A 205 16.80 -2.74 -3.62
C LYS A 205 15.40 -3.30 -3.80
N TYR A 206 14.47 -2.44 -4.14
CA TYR A 206 13.20 -2.90 -4.72
C TYR A 206 13.42 -3.28 -6.17
N THR A 207 12.90 -4.43 -6.60
CA THR A 207 12.98 -4.88 -7.98
C THR A 207 12.02 -4.08 -8.88
N ASP A 208 12.29 -4.04 -10.17
CA ASP A 208 11.40 -3.38 -11.14
C ASP A 208 10.00 -4.01 -11.14
N ALA A 209 9.91 -5.32 -10.89
CA ALA A 209 8.65 -6.04 -10.84
C ALA A 209 7.82 -5.67 -9.59
N GLU A 210 8.47 -5.56 -8.41
CA GLU A 210 7.83 -5.06 -7.19
C GLU A 210 7.32 -3.63 -7.37
N VAL A 211 8.17 -2.74 -7.90
CA VAL A 211 7.82 -1.33 -8.13
C VAL A 211 6.66 -1.21 -9.11
N LYS A 212 6.67 -1.98 -10.19
CA LYS A 212 5.59 -2.03 -11.18
C LYS A 212 4.27 -2.54 -10.56
N ALA A 213 4.32 -3.62 -9.80
CA ALA A 213 3.14 -4.18 -9.13
C ALA A 213 2.59 -3.19 -8.09
N THR A 214 3.46 -2.55 -7.29
CA THR A 214 3.13 -1.49 -6.34
C THR A 214 2.41 -0.33 -7.05
N LYS A 215 2.95 0.15 -8.18
CA LYS A 215 2.35 1.24 -8.95
C LYS A 215 0.94 0.90 -9.42
N TYR A 216 0.75 -0.23 -10.10
CA TYR A 216 -0.57 -0.59 -10.62
C TYR A 216 -1.58 -0.93 -9.53
N TRP A 217 -1.16 -1.63 -8.46
CA TRP A 217 -2.04 -1.89 -7.33
C TRP A 217 -2.51 -0.58 -6.66
N THR A 218 -1.58 0.37 -6.46
CA THR A 218 -1.88 1.69 -5.91
C THR A 218 -2.86 2.45 -6.79
N LEU A 219 -2.60 2.52 -8.10
CA LEU A 219 -3.45 3.23 -9.07
C LEU A 219 -4.87 2.65 -9.10
N LEU A 220 -5.00 1.32 -9.15
CA LEU A 220 -6.30 0.66 -9.17
C LEU A 220 -7.11 0.92 -7.89
N ASN A 221 -6.46 0.92 -6.71
CA ASN A 221 -7.11 1.26 -5.45
C ASN A 221 -7.44 2.76 -5.36
N ALA A 222 -6.59 3.63 -5.87
CA ALA A 222 -6.88 5.07 -5.97
C ALA A 222 -8.08 5.34 -6.88
N ILE A 223 -8.18 4.67 -8.02
CA ILE A 223 -9.35 4.72 -8.90
C ILE A 223 -10.59 4.23 -8.15
N ARG A 224 -10.51 3.04 -7.50
CA ARG A 224 -11.63 2.40 -6.81
C ARG A 224 -12.20 3.24 -5.68
N PHE A 225 -11.34 3.84 -4.87
CA PHE A 225 -11.72 4.57 -3.65
C PHE A 225 -11.65 6.10 -3.80
N ASN A 226 -11.33 6.59 -5.00
CA ASN A 226 -11.16 8.02 -5.29
C ASN A 226 -10.15 8.70 -4.35
N ILE A 227 -8.99 8.07 -4.15
CA ILE A 227 -7.92 8.58 -3.31
C ILE A 227 -6.93 9.38 -4.18
N PRO A 228 -6.60 10.65 -3.83
CA PRO A 228 -5.62 11.42 -4.58
C PRO A 228 -4.21 10.86 -4.41
N LEU A 229 -3.40 10.90 -5.48
CA LEU A 229 -2.04 10.37 -5.53
C LEU A 229 -1.00 11.48 -5.65
N THR A 230 -1.09 12.52 -4.83
CA THR A 230 -0.12 13.62 -4.83
C THR A 230 1.19 13.17 -4.21
N TYR A 231 2.29 13.27 -4.97
CA TYR A 231 3.63 13.04 -4.45
C TYR A 231 4.13 14.23 -3.63
N ASN A 232 4.60 13.95 -2.43
CA ASN A 232 5.36 14.89 -1.61
C ASN A 232 6.38 14.14 -0.77
N TYR A 233 7.67 14.41 -0.96
CA TYR A 233 8.75 13.71 -0.28
C TYR A 233 8.63 13.79 1.26
N GLU A 234 8.36 14.99 1.78
CA GLU A 234 8.27 15.19 3.24
C GLU A 234 7.08 14.45 3.85
N ASP A 235 5.94 14.46 3.16
CA ASP A 235 4.74 13.77 3.63
C ASP A 235 4.87 12.25 3.55
N MET A 236 5.64 11.71 2.61
CA MET A 236 5.83 10.26 2.43
C MET A 236 6.95 9.68 3.29
N PHE A 237 8.08 10.39 3.43
CA PHE A 237 9.29 9.80 4.00
C PHE A 237 9.69 10.40 5.35
N LYS A 238 8.86 11.27 5.92
CA LYS A 238 8.97 11.77 7.29
C LYS A 238 7.59 11.75 7.96
N VAL A 239 7.55 11.85 9.28
CA VAL A 239 6.26 11.93 10.00
C VAL A 239 5.48 13.14 9.49
N SER A 240 4.27 12.90 8.98
CA SER A 240 3.42 13.88 8.32
C SER A 240 2.17 14.19 9.14
N LYS A 241 1.99 15.47 9.45
CA LYS A 241 0.75 15.94 10.08
C LYS A 241 -0.49 15.64 9.22
N LYS A 242 -0.36 15.70 7.88
CA LYS A 242 -1.45 15.37 6.95
C LYS A 242 -1.84 13.90 7.08
N ALA A 243 -0.85 12.98 7.07
CA ALA A 243 -1.09 11.56 7.25
C ALA A 243 -1.78 11.27 8.59
N LEU A 244 -1.22 11.78 9.68
CA LEU A 244 -1.74 11.60 11.04
C LEU A 244 -3.14 12.20 11.24
N SER A 245 -3.52 13.24 10.50
CA SER A 245 -4.87 13.83 10.54
C SER A 245 -5.89 13.09 9.66
N GLY A 246 -5.49 12.02 8.95
CA GLY A 246 -6.37 11.27 8.06
C GLY A 246 -6.67 12.00 6.74
N GLN A 247 -5.83 12.95 6.31
CA GLN A 247 -5.98 13.59 5.00
C GLN A 247 -5.82 12.57 3.89
N ALA A 248 -6.69 12.62 2.89
CA ALA A 248 -6.63 11.70 1.76
C ALA A 248 -5.31 11.83 0.98
N GLY A 249 -4.69 10.69 0.62
CA GLY A 249 -3.42 10.70 -0.10
C GLY A 249 -2.67 9.38 -0.11
N LEU A 250 -1.49 9.43 -0.73
CA LEU A 250 -0.51 8.36 -0.77
C LEU A 250 0.57 8.62 0.28
N TYR A 251 0.83 7.62 1.12
CA TYR A 251 1.76 7.69 2.24
C TYR A 251 2.60 6.42 2.36
N THR A 252 3.59 6.45 3.26
CA THR A 252 4.35 5.28 3.68
C THR A 252 4.28 5.14 5.20
N HIS A 253 4.76 4.04 5.76
CA HIS A 253 4.79 3.89 7.22
C HIS A 253 5.58 5.01 7.93
N ASN A 254 6.62 5.55 7.26
CA ASN A 254 7.38 6.70 7.77
C ASN A 254 6.52 7.94 8.03
N SER A 255 5.40 8.09 7.29
CA SER A 255 4.48 9.21 7.45
C SER A 255 3.79 9.22 8.82
N TYR A 256 3.78 8.09 9.50
CA TYR A 256 3.07 7.89 10.77
C TYR A 256 4.03 7.68 11.95
N ARG A 257 5.20 7.07 11.73
CA ARG A 257 6.11 6.65 12.81
C ARG A 257 7.55 7.03 12.50
N PHE A 258 8.18 7.70 13.47
CA PHE A 258 9.57 8.12 13.34
C PHE A 258 10.56 6.93 13.33
N ASP A 259 10.26 5.88 14.09
CA ASP A 259 11.11 4.68 14.23
C ASP A 259 11.05 3.73 13.03
N LYS A 260 10.17 4.00 12.07
CA LYS A 260 10.03 3.19 10.86
C LYS A 260 10.88 3.70 9.70
N SER A 261 11.36 2.77 8.86
CA SER A 261 12.13 3.07 7.65
C SER A 261 11.48 2.56 6.36
N ASP A 262 10.26 2.06 6.47
CA ASP A 262 9.49 1.45 5.40
C ASP A 262 8.39 2.41 4.87
N VAL A 263 8.31 2.63 3.61
CA VAL A 263 9.19 2.22 2.49
C VAL A 263 10.36 3.21 2.41
N SER A 264 11.57 2.74 2.09
CA SER A 264 12.74 3.62 1.95
C SER A 264 12.68 4.45 0.66
N PRO A 265 13.19 5.72 0.67
CA PRO A 265 13.09 6.64 -0.48
C PRO A 265 14.12 6.32 -1.58
N GLN A 266 14.10 5.09 -2.09
CA GLN A 266 14.89 4.71 -3.26
C GLN A 266 14.34 5.41 -4.51
N GLU A 267 15.21 5.72 -5.48
CA GLU A 267 14.82 6.46 -6.69
C GLU A 267 13.67 5.78 -7.44
N SER A 268 13.65 4.44 -7.52
CA SER A 268 12.57 3.67 -8.14
C SER A 268 11.20 3.90 -7.48
N ILE A 269 11.16 3.97 -6.16
CA ILE A 269 9.94 4.25 -5.37
C ILE A 269 9.50 5.71 -5.54
N ILE A 270 10.46 6.64 -5.50
CA ILE A 270 10.19 8.07 -5.72
C ILE A 270 9.62 8.28 -7.13
N GLN A 271 10.23 7.66 -8.14
CA GLN A 271 9.78 7.75 -9.52
C GLN A 271 8.38 7.16 -9.71
N ALA A 272 8.10 5.99 -9.11
CA ALA A 272 6.77 5.39 -9.14
C ALA A 272 5.70 6.32 -8.52
N ALA A 273 6.02 6.98 -7.40
CA ALA A 273 5.09 7.93 -6.77
C ALA A 273 4.85 9.18 -7.64
N LYS A 274 5.89 9.71 -8.29
CA LYS A 274 5.78 10.83 -9.24
C LYS A 274 4.95 10.45 -10.49
N GLU A 275 5.16 9.26 -11.02
CA GLU A 275 4.37 8.74 -12.15
C GLU A 275 2.90 8.58 -11.80
N LEU A 276 2.60 8.09 -10.59
CA LEU A 276 1.23 7.97 -10.10
C LEU A 276 0.49 9.32 -10.05
N GLU A 277 1.19 10.41 -9.69
CA GLU A 277 0.60 11.75 -9.69
C GLU A 277 0.17 12.20 -11.11
N LEU A 278 0.85 11.74 -12.16
CA LEU A 278 0.51 12.12 -13.53
C LEU A 278 -0.88 11.65 -13.96
N TYR A 279 -1.38 10.54 -13.39
CA TYR A 279 -2.74 10.05 -13.69
C TYR A 279 -3.85 10.96 -13.14
N MET A 280 -3.52 11.91 -12.26
CA MET A 280 -4.49 12.88 -11.75
C MET A 280 -4.69 14.09 -12.67
N LYS A 281 -3.82 14.27 -13.65
CA LYS A 281 -3.82 15.41 -14.59
C LYS A 281 -4.53 15.01 -15.88
#